data_386010e9662cc64e674d24eb2e392a6a
#
_entry.id   386010e9662cc64e674d24eb2e392a6a
#
_cell.length_a   1.000
_cell.length_b   1.000
_cell.length_c   1.000
_cell.angle_alpha   90.00
_cell.angle_beta   90.00
_cell.angle_gamma   90.00
#
_symmetry.space_group_name_H-M   'P 1'
#
loop_
_entity.id
_entity.type
_entity.pdbx_description
1 polymer ?
#
loop_
_entity_poly.entity_id
_entity_poly.type
_entity_poly.pdbx_seq_one_letter_code
_entity_poly.pdbx_strand_id
1 'polypeptide(L)'
;MVPRHADGTYGGNSTYGANNPVALLESTGNCRLTFGTLLANATLKQELNVVLKGLSAEVSIAFDNSGSMYDTAVKEYKYMDAQASMLTDGTLVTTPITYGKNSETLNHGNSRFNSLYIRSNIQAKINYLMKREAHDLNASLIYEQQSYTANVRNNGSKRQSGLLYATYMYDNRYALNGVLNYSGTAYLPEGDRFRLYPAVSAAWIISNEKFLKNVEALNQLRLYASYGVSGWDGNMQHELYRQSYG
;
A
#
# COMPACT_ATOMS: atom_id res chain seq x y z
N MET A 1 20.98 -28.05 28.30
CA MET A 1 21.59 -28.42 26.99
C MET A 1 23.03 -27.92 26.98
N VAL A 2 23.99 -28.77 26.66
CA VAL A 2 25.39 -28.38 26.55
C VAL A 2 25.55 -27.68 25.18
N PRO A 3 26.05 -26.44 25.10
CA PRO A 3 26.19 -25.74 23.79
C PRO A 3 27.16 -26.47 22.86
N ARG A 4 28.27 -26.98 23.40
CA ARG A 4 29.29 -27.71 22.67
C ARG A 4 29.93 -28.74 23.56
N HIS A 5 30.17 -29.96 23.03
CA HIS A 5 30.91 -30.99 23.70
C HIS A 5 32.44 -30.76 23.62
N ALA A 6 33.20 -31.48 24.44
CA ALA A 6 34.66 -31.32 24.47
C ALA A 6 35.37 -31.63 23.11
N ASP A 7 34.76 -32.45 22.27
CA ASP A 7 35.20 -32.80 20.93
C ASP A 7 34.82 -31.74 19.85
N GLY A 8 34.17 -30.65 20.28
CA GLY A 8 33.71 -29.60 19.38
C GLY A 8 32.33 -29.83 18.76
N THR A 9 31.70 -30.99 19.00
CA THR A 9 30.35 -31.27 18.46
C THR A 9 29.28 -30.46 19.19
N TYR A 10 28.28 -29.98 18.46
CA TYR A 10 27.17 -29.23 19.05
C TYR A 10 26.28 -30.16 19.86
N GLY A 11 25.81 -29.67 21.03
CA GLY A 11 24.89 -30.42 21.87
C GLY A 11 23.45 -30.34 21.32
N GLY A 12 22.75 -31.47 21.41
CA GLY A 12 21.35 -31.59 20.99
C GLY A 12 20.82 -32.99 21.21
N ASN A 13 19.51 -33.16 21.26
CA ASN A 13 18.87 -34.46 21.43
C ASN A 13 17.67 -34.63 20.47
N SER A 14 17.06 -35.80 20.49
CA SER A 14 15.90 -36.10 19.61
C SER A 14 14.70 -35.21 19.87
N THR A 15 14.54 -34.64 21.06
CA THR A 15 13.40 -33.78 21.42
C THR A 15 13.58 -32.33 20.92
N TYR A 16 14.79 -31.78 21.14
CA TYR A 16 15.10 -30.40 20.77
C TYR A 16 15.77 -30.27 19.42
N GLY A 17 16.09 -31.40 18.79
CA GLY A 17 16.62 -31.46 17.44
C GLY A 17 17.80 -30.53 17.21
N ALA A 18 17.81 -29.90 16.06
CA ALA A 18 18.85 -29.00 15.61
C ALA A 18 18.71 -27.55 16.15
N ASN A 19 18.19 -27.33 17.34
CA ASN A 19 17.94 -25.98 17.92
C ASN A 19 19.06 -25.51 18.87
N ASN A 20 20.29 -25.93 18.64
CA ASN A 20 21.43 -25.43 19.41
C ASN A 20 21.76 -23.98 19.00
N PRO A 21 21.70 -22.99 19.92
CA PRO A 21 21.88 -21.58 19.57
C PRO A 21 23.26 -21.26 19.00
N VAL A 22 24.31 -21.95 19.45
CA VAL A 22 25.67 -21.75 18.92
C VAL A 22 25.77 -22.31 17.51
N ALA A 23 25.22 -23.51 17.26
CA ALA A 23 25.19 -24.09 15.91
C ALA A 23 24.36 -23.25 14.94
N LEU A 24 23.24 -22.70 15.39
CA LEU A 24 22.40 -21.80 14.59
C LEU A 24 23.14 -20.54 14.14
N LEU A 25 24.01 -20.01 14.99
CA LEU A 25 24.82 -18.83 14.65
C LEU A 25 26.03 -19.17 13.73
N GLU A 26 26.65 -20.33 13.93
CA GLU A 26 27.93 -20.65 13.27
C GLU A 26 27.79 -21.52 12.02
N SER A 27 26.76 -22.35 11.96
CA SER A 27 26.71 -23.48 11.00
C SER A 27 25.47 -23.56 10.12
N THR A 28 24.44 -22.72 10.31
CA THR A 28 23.18 -22.88 9.58
C THR A 28 23.12 -22.18 8.23
N GLY A 29 24.12 -21.40 7.86
CA GLY A 29 24.14 -20.67 6.60
C GLY A 29 23.65 -19.23 6.76
N ASN A 30 23.01 -18.69 5.74
CA ASN A 30 22.56 -17.30 5.73
C ASN A 30 21.15 -17.14 5.14
N CYS A 31 20.58 -16.01 5.42
CA CYS A 31 19.33 -15.54 4.84
C CYS A 31 19.56 -14.17 4.24
N ARG A 32 19.11 -13.97 3.01
CA ARG A 32 19.12 -12.69 2.33
C ARG A 32 17.70 -12.27 1.99
N LEU A 33 17.32 -11.09 2.44
CA LEU A 33 16.04 -10.46 2.07
C LEU A 33 16.34 -9.31 1.12
N THR A 34 15.83 -9.39 -0.09
CA THR A 34 15.99 -8.35 -1.12
C THR A 34 14.64 -7.65 -1.33
N PHE A 35 14.64 -6.32 -1.22
CA PHE A 35 13.49 -5.49 -1.53
C PHE A 35 13.71 -4.80 -2.87
N GLY A 36 12.67 -4.79 -3.69
CA GLY A 36 12.64 -4.04 -4.93
C GLY A 36 11.35 -3.21 -5.02
N THR A 37 11.49 -1.95 -5.40
CA THR A 37 10.35 -1.06 -5.63
C THR A 37 10.55 -0.35 -6.97
N LEU A 38 9.53 -0.44 -7.84
CA LEU A 38 9.44 0.30 -9.09
C LEU A 38 8.24 1.25 -9.00
N LEU A 39 8.49 2.54 -9.16
CA LEU A 39 7.49 3.59 -9.26
C LEU A 39 7.63 4.20 -10.65
N ALA A 40 6.59 4.10 -11.47
CA ALA A 40 6.58 4.64 -12.81
C ALA A 40 5.30 5.45 -13.04
N ASN A 41 5.44 6.65 -13.58
CA ASN A 41 4.32 7.46 -14.02
C ASN A 41 4.62 8.13 -15.35
N ALA A 42 3.57 8.36 -16.12
CA ALA A 42 3.62 9.12 -17.34
C ALA A 42 2.36 9.98 -17.44
N THR A 43 2.53 11.23 -17.84
CA THR A 43 1.43 12.17 -18.06
C THR A 43 1.59 12.83 -19.42
N LEU A 44 0.54 12.77 -20.21
CA LEU A 44 0.42 13.49 -21.47
C LEU A 44 -0.65 14.57 -21.32
N LYS A 45 -0.27 15.82 -21.51
CA LYS A 45 -1.18 16.97 -21.50
C LYS A 45 -1.20 17.64 -22.85
N GLN A 46 -2.39 17.95 -23.35
CA GLN A 46 -2.63 18.66 -24.60
C GLN A 46 -3.51 19.87 -24.35
N GLU A 47 -3.02 21.03 -24.72
CA GLU A 47 -3.81 22.25 -24.77
C GLU A 47 -4.69 22.24 -26.01
N LEU A 48 -5.98 22.44 -25.81
CA LEU A 48 -7.00 22.42 -26.88
C LEU A 48 -7.56 23.81 -27.17
N ASN A 49 -6.72 24.84 -27.09
CA ASN A 49 -7.10 26.24 -27.32
C ASN A 49 -7.64 26.51 -28.74
N VAL A 50 -7.34 25.63 -29.70
CA VAL A 50 -7.89 25.69 -31.07
C VAL A 50 -9.40 25.39 -31.07
N VAL A 51 -9.86 24.52 -30.16
CA VAL A 51 -11.28 24.18 -30.03
C VAL A 51 -11.99 25.18 -29.16
N LEU A 52 -11.43 25.43 -27.95
CA LEU A 52 -11.95 26.38 -26.99
C LEU A 52 -10.82 26.95 -26.15
N LYS A 53 -10.70 28.27 -26.09
CA LYS A 53 -9.66 28.94 -25.30
C LYS A 53 -9.79 28.57 -23.80
N GLY A 54 -8.71 28.05 -23.25
CA GLY A 54 -8.64 27.57 -21.87
C GLY A 54 -9.04 26.11 -21.66
N LEU A 55 -9.32 25.36 -22.74
CA LEU A 55 -9.57 23.93 -22.69
C LEU A 55 -8.27 23.15 -22.75
N SER A 56 -8.14 22.11 -21.94
CA SER A 56 -7.02 21.15 -21.99
C SER A 56 -7.51 19.75 -21.69
N ALA A 57 -6.81 18.77 -22.23
CA ALA A 57 -6.99 17.35 -21.93
C ALA A 57 -5.70 16.76 -21.38
N GLU A 58 -5.81 15.84 -20.43
CA GLU A 58 -4.68 15.19 -19.79
C GLU A 58 -4.99 13.70 -19.58
N VAL A 59 -4.02 12.85 -19.86
CA VAL A 59 -4.06 11.43 -19.53
C VAL A 59 -2.82 11.10 -18.71
N SER A 60 -3.04 10.50 -17.56
CA SER A 60 -1.98 10.06 -16.64
C SER A 60 -2.09 8.57 -16.37
N ILE A 61 -0.97 7.89 -16.40
CA ILE A 61 -0.84 6.47 -16.05
C ILE A 61 0.22 6.37 -14.95
N ALA A 62 -0.10 5.68 -13.87
CA ALA A 62 0.85 5.36 -12.82
C ALA A 62 0.85 3.85 -12.56
N PHE A 63 2.04 3.32 -12.35
CA PHE A 63 2.27 1.92 -12.04
C PHE A 63 3.31 1.82 -10.94
N ASP A 64 2.89 1.27 -9.80
CA ASP A 64 3.75 1.02 -8.65
C ASP A 64 3.81 -0.49 -8.42
N ASN A 65 5.01 -1.01 -8.31
CA ASN A 65 5.27 -2.40 -7.97
C ASN A 65 6.32 -2.44 -6.85
N SER A 66 6.01 -3.14 -5.77
CA SER A 66 6.97 -3.39 -4.72
C SER A 66 6.91 -4.85 -4.30
N GLY A 67 8.06 -5.45 -4.13
CA GLY A 67 8.16 -6.84 -3.73
C GLY A 67 9.40 -7.11 -2.89
N SER A 68 9.36 -8.19 -2.15
CA SER A 68 10.50 -8.72 -1.44
C SER A 68 10.71 -10.19 -1.76
N MET A 69 11.95 -10.55 -2.00
CA MET A 69 12.39 -11.92 -2.22
C MET A 69 13.24 -12.38 -1.04
N TYR A 70 12.84 -13.48 -0.48
CA TYR A 70 13.55 -14.16 0.59
C TYR A 70 14.37 -15.30 -0.02
N ASP A 71 15.67 -15.20 0.13
CA ASP A 71 16.63 -16.21 -0.33
C ASP A 71 17.37 -16.78 0.86
N THR A 72 17.24 -18.10 1.05
CA THR A 72 17.91 -18.82 2.14
C THR A 72 18.93 -19.78 1.58
N ALA A 73 20.13 -19.66 2.10
CA ALA A 73 21.18 -20.65 1.92
C ALA A 73 21.35 -21.40 3.25
N VAL A 74 20.80 -22.61 3.31
CA VAL A 74 20.75 -23.42 4.54
C VAL A 74 21.85 -24.46 4.54
N LYS A 75 22.44 -24.66 5.70
CA LYS A 75 23.44 -25.70 5.96
C LYS A 75 22.98 -26.53 7.15
N GLU A 76 22.99 -27.83 6.99
CA GLU A 76 22.76 -28.79 8.07
C GLU A 76 24.02 -28.97 8.91
N TYR A 77 23.86 -29.20 10.18
CA TYR A 77 24.96 -29.50 11.08
C TYR A 77 24.69 -30.76 11.92
N LYS A 78 25.76 -31.42 12.28
CA LYS A 78 25.78 -32.59 13.16
C LYS A 78 25.71 -32.17 14.60
N TYR A 79 24.85 -32.80 15.39
CA TYR A 79 24.75 -32.58 16.83
C TYR A 79 24.73 -33.90 17.57
N MET A 80 25.02 -33.85 18.88
CA MET A 80 25.24 -35.03 19.70
C MET A 80 24.51 -34.89 21.05
N ASP A 81 23.89 -35.98 21.47
CA ASP A 81 23.40 -36.18 22.82
C ASP A 81 24.35 -37.10 23.57
N ALA A 82 24.67 -36.73 24.81
CA ALA A 82 25.48 -37.57 25.68
C ALA A 82 24.57 -38.20 26.76
N GLN A 83 24.11 -39.39 26.52
CA GLN A 83 23.29 -40.14 27.48
C GLN A 83 24.17 -40.81 28.52
N ALA A 84 23.96 -40.40 29.80
CA ALA A 84 24.64 -41.02 30.92
C ALA A 84 23.83 -42.21 31.47
N SER A 85 24.44 -43.37 31.59
CA SER A 85 23.85 -44.53 32.23
C SER A 85 24.80 -45.04 33.35
N MET A 86 24.22 -45.52 34.44
CA MET A 86 24.97 -46.10 35.53
C MET A 86 24.96 -47.59 35.38
N LEU A 87 26.14 -48.21 35.35
CA LEU A 87 26.31 -49.63 35.36
C LEU A 87 26.01 -50.20 36.76
N THR A 88 25.82 -51.52 36.84
CA THR A 88 25.52 -52.25 38.09
C THR A 88 26.63 -52.16 39.12
N ASP A 89 27.86 -51.85 38.71
CA ASP A 89 29.04 -51.63 39.58
C ASP A 89 29.16 -50.15 40.08
N GLY A 90 28.19 -49.28 39.75
CA GLY A 90 28.24 -47.88 40.09
C GLY A 90 29.06 -46.99 39.15
N THR A 91 29.58 -47.53 38.09
CA THR A 91 30.35 -46.75 37.07
C THR A 91 29.41 -45.97 36.17
N LEU A 92 29.64 -44.65 36.05
CA LEU A 92 28.93 -43.80 35.12
C LEU A 92 29.52 -43.95 33.69
N VAL A 93 28.73 -44.46 32.78
CA VAL A 93 29.13 -44.56 31.34
C VAL A 93 28.32 -43.58 30.53
N THR A 94 28.99 -42.79 29.72
CA THR A 94 28.37 -41.83 28.81
C THR A 94 28.43 -42.39 27.37
N THR A 95 27.27 -42.60 26.76
CA THR A 95 27.16 -43.08 25.39
C THR A 95 26.77 -41.92 24.49
N PRO A 96 27.61 -41.53 23.50
CA PRO A 96 27.28 -40.47 22.56
C PRO A 96 26.32 -40.98 21.51
N ILE A 97 25.21 -40.26 21.30
CA ILE A 97 24.27 -40.51 20.22
C ILE A 97 24.34 -39.33 19.27
N THR A 98 24.72 -39.58 18.03
CA THR A 98 24.89 -38.53 17.03
C THR A 98 23.67 -38.43 16.14
N TYR A 99 23.25 -37.21 15.85
CA TYR A 99 22.13 -36.86 14.98
C TYR A 99 22.56 -35.90 13.90
N GLY A 100 21.83 -35.93 12.75
CA GLY A 100 22.10 -35.06 11.62
C GLY A 100 23.39 -35.38 10.88
N LYS A 101 23.73 -34.52 9.96
CA LYS A 101 24.98 -34.59 9.16
C LYS A 101 25.50 -33.19 8.93
N ASN A 102 26.79 -33.04 8.74
CA ASN A 102 27.36 -31.80 8.28
C ASN A 102 27.17 -31.67 6.76
N SER A 103 26.51 -30.63 6.30
CA SER A 103 26.46 -30.30 4.88
C SER A 103 27.78 -29.64 4.45
N GLU A 104 28.40 -30.14 3.39
CA GLU A 104 29.61 -29.52 2.84
C GLU A 104 29.28 -28.26 2.04
N THR A 105 28.07 -28.23 1.44
CA THR A 105 27.61 -27.16 0.60
C THR A 105 26.32 -26.51 1.18
N LEU A 106 26.10 -25.23 0.86
CA LEU A 106 24.85 -24.51 1.15
C LEU A 106 23.73 -25.00 0.21
N ASN A 107 22.56 -25.25 0.78
CA ASN A 107 21.36 -25.57 0.02
C ASN A 107 20.57 -24.26 -0.24
N HIS A 108 20.46 -23.87 -1.51
CA HIS A 108 19.76 -22.68 -1.99
C HIS A 108 18.30 -22.94 -2.38
N GLY A 109 17.72 -24.05 -2.00
CA GLY A 109 16.44 -24.54 -2.49
C GLY A 109 15.19 -23.79 -2.00
N ASN A 110 15.30 -22.76 -1.16
CA ASN A 110 14.17 -22.11 -0.49
C ASN A 110 13.99 -20.63 -0.83
N SER A 111 14.36 -20.24 -2.04
CA SER A 111 14.08 -18.87 -2.50
C SER A 111 12.59 -18.72 -2.79
N ARG A 112 11.96 -17.68 -2.24
CA ARG A 112 10.53 -17.41 -2.42
C ARG A 112 10.23 -15.92 -2.37
N PHE A 113 9.17 -15.54 -3.07
CA PHE A 113 8.56 -14.23 -2.86
C PHE A 113 7.92 -14.17 -1.48
N ASN A 114 8.27 -13.16 -0.71
CA ASN A 114 7.74 -12.94 0.63
C ASN A 114 6.55 -11.99 0.61
N SER A 115 6.65 -10.92 -0.16
CA SER A 115 5.56 -9.98 -0.36
C SER A 115 5.59 -9.42 -1.77
N LEU A 116 4.43 -9.11 -2.29
CA LEU A 116 4.27 -8.43 -3.57
C LEU A 116 3.04 -7.54 -3.49
N TYR A 117 3.17 -6.28 -3.88
CA TYR A 117 2.01 -5.47 -4.20
C TYR A 117 2.17 -4.77 -5.55
N ILE A 118 1.06 -4.61 -6.23
CA ILE A 118 0.97 -3.90 -7.50
C ILE A 118 -0.18 -2.91 -7.40
N ARG A 119 0.10 -1.66 -7.71
CA ARG A 119 -0.90 -0.61 -7.88
C ARG A 119 -0.81 -0.06 -9.29
N SER A 120 -1.95 0.06 -9.95
CA SER A 120 -2.05 0.79 -11.21
C SER A 120 -3.15 1.83 -11.11
N ASN A 121 -2.92 2.98 -11.72
CA ASN A 121 -3.88 4.08 -11.81
C ASN A 121 -3.86 4.61 -13.25
N ILE A 122 -5.05 4.80 -13.81
CA ILE A 122 -5.27 5.49 -15.09
C ILE A 122 -6.24 6.61 -14.81
N GLN A 123 -5.86 7.83 -15.19
CA GLN A 123 -6.70 9.02 -15.07
C GLN A 123 -6.79 9.74 -16.42
N ALA A 124 -7.99 10.08 -16.81
CA ALA A 124 -8.25 10.99 -17.92
C ALA A 124 -8.98 12.22 -17.41
N LYS A 125 -8.53 13.40 -17.81
CA LYS A 125 -9.04 14.69 -17.34
C LYS A 125 -9.25 15.64 -18.50
N ILE A 126 -10.40 16.28 -18.53
CA ILE A 126 -10.68 17.45 -19.35
C ILE A 126 -10.83 18.62 -18.41
N ASN A 127 -10.09 19.69 -18.65
CA ASN A 127 -10.09 20.87 -17.82
C ASN A 127 -10.39 22.11 -18.65
N TYR A 128 -11.26 22.97 -18.13
CA TYR A 128 -11.61 24.23 -18.73
C TYR A 128 -11.35 25.38 -17.75
N LEU A 129 -10.55 26.33 -18.19
CA LEU A 129 -10.21 27.54 -17.44
C LEU A 129 -10.73 28.75 -18.20
N MET A 130 -11.59 29.52 -17.58
CA MET A 130 -12.07 30.79 -18.10
C MET A 130 -11.75 31.90 -17.10
N LYS A 131 -11.05 32.91 -17.58
CA LYS A 131 -10.84 34.17 -16.86
C LYS A 131 -11.32 35.29 -17.74
N ARG A 132 -12.37 35.97 -17.32
CA ARG A 132 -12.96 37.09 -18.07
C ARG A 132 -13.48 38.14 -17.12
N GLU A 133 -12.86 39.33 -17.13
CA GLU A 133 -13.25 40.47 -16.28
C GLU A 133 -13.37 40.07 -14.79
N ALA A 134 -14.60 40.06 -14.26
CA ALA A 134 -14.88 39.67 -12.89
C ALA A 134 -15.19 38.17 -12.70
N HIS A 135 -15.10 37.38 -13.76
CA HIS A 135 -15.52 35.97 -13.74
C HIS A 135 -14.32 35.04 -13.89
N ASP A 136 -14.06 34.20 -12.90
CA ASP A 136 -13.09 33.10 -12.96
C ASP A 136 -13.85 31.77 -12.81
N LEU A 137 -13.73 30.91 -13.79
CA LEU A 137 -14.29 29.55 -13.81
C LEU A 137 -13.18 28.54 -14.05
N ASN A 138 -13.12 27.54 -13.19
CA ASN A 138 -12.32 26.32 -13.41
C ASN A 138 -13.27 25.13 -13.31
N ALA A 139 -13.40 24.36 -14.38
CA ALA A 139 -14.22 23.17 -14.43
C ALA A 139 -13.41 22.00 -14.93
N SER A 140 -13.54 20.85 -14.28
CA SER A 140 -12.83 19.62 -14.66
C SER A 140 -13.77 18.43 -14.66
N LEU A 141 -13.70 17.63 -15.73
CA LEU A 141 -14.27 16.30 -15.78
C LEU A 141 -13.12 15.30 -15.71
N ILE A 142 -13.16 14.41 -14.72
CA ILE A 142 -12.10 13.47 -14.45
C ILE A 142 -12.70 12.06 -14.43
N TYR A 143 -12.08 11.15 -15.14
CA TYR A 143 -12.30 9.72 -15.01
C TYR A 143 -11.05 9.10 -14.40
N GLU A 144 -11.23 8.25 -13.41
CA GLU A 144 -10.14 7.54 -12.75
C GLU A 144 -10.48 6.06 -12.56
N GLN A 145 -9.51 5.23 -12.86
CA GLN A 145 -9.55 3.80 -12.56
C GLN A 145 -8.32 3.40 -11.78
N GLN A 146 -8.53 2.81 -10.61
CA GLN A 146 -7.47 2.33 -9.73
C GLN A 146 -7.60 0.83 -9.52
N SER A 147 -6.47 0.13 -9.57
CA SER A 147 -6.37 -1.29 -9.20
C SER A 147 -5.22 -1.46 -8.22
N TYR A 148 -5.46 -2.22 -7.18
CA TYR A 148 -4.46 -2.59 -6.18
C TYR A 148 -4.55 -4.08 -5.90
N THR A 149 -3.42 -4.79 -5.88
CA THR A 149 -3.33 -6.21 -5.54
C THR A 149 -2.15 -6.41 -4.60
N ALA A 150 -2.37 -7.14 -3.50
CA ALA A 150 -1.34 -7.44 -2.51
C ALA A 150 -1.29 -8.93 -2.20
N ASN A 151 -0.09 -9.49 -2.21
CA ASN A 151 0.32 -10.84 -1.80
C ASN A 151 -0.38 -12.00 -2.51
N VAL A 152 -1.69 -11.96 -2.66
CA VAL A 152 -2.49 -13.01 -3.32
C VAL A 152 -3.46 -12.40 -4.32
N ARG A 153 -3.76 -13.16 -5.36
CA ARG A 153 -4.58 -12.73 -6.50
C ARG A 153 -5.95 -12.17 -6.09
N ASN A 154 -6.55 -12.70 -5.03
CA ASN A 154 -7.87 -12.33 -4.57
C ASN A 154 -7.89 -11.25 -3.49
N ASN A 155 -6.73 -10.76 -3.07
CA ASN A 155 -6.62 -9.68 -2.09
C ASN A 155 -6.35 -8.35 -2.80
N GLY A 156 -7.28 -7.96 -3.64
CA GLY A 156 -7.15 -6.75 -4.44
C GLY A 156 -8.36 -5.84 -4.31
N SER A 157 -8.16 -4.54 -4.49
CA SER A 157 -9.22 -3.56 -4.62
C SER A 157 -9.22 -2.95 -6.02
N LYS A 158 -10.40 -2.75 -6.57
CA LYS A 158 -10.60 -2.04 -7.83
C LYS A 158 -11.63 -0.96 -7.60
N ARG A 159 -11.30 0.26 -8.02
CA ARG A 159 -12.17 1.43 -7.92
C ARG A 159 -12.23 2.13 -9.25
N GLN A 160 -13.39 2.70 -9.54
CA GLN A 160 -13.63 3.57 -10.67
C GLN A 160 -14.39 4.78 -10.20
N SER A 161 -14.07 5.95 -10.73
CA SER A 161 -14.79 7.18 -10.44
C SER A 161 -14.88 8.08 -11.66
N GLY A 162 -16.03 8.73 -11.79
CA GLY A 162 -16.24 9.88 -12.64
C GLY A 162 -16.49 11.11 -11.76
N LEU A 163 -15.68 12.13 -11.87
CA LEU A 163 -15.72 13.32 -11.04
C LEU A 163 -15.94 14.54 -11.92
N LEU A 164 -17.01 15.28 -11.67
CA LEU A 164 -17.20 16.64 -12.16
C LEU A 164 -16.91 17.61 -11.01
N TYR A 165 -15.95 18.49 -11.23
CA TYR A 165 -15.57 19.53 -10.28
C TYR A 165 -15.65 20.89 -10.96
N ALA A 166 -16.26 21.86 -10.31
CA ALA A 166 -16.29 23.22 -10.80
C ALA A 166 -16.10 24.23 -9.66
N THR A 167 -15.25 25.21 -9.92
CA THR A 167 -15.03 26.38 -9.05
C THR A 167 -15.37 27.62 -9.83
N TYR A 168 -16.21 28.46 -9.29
CA TYR A 168 -16.56 29.75 -9.88
C TYR A 168 -16.30 30.87 -8.86
N MET A 169 -15.61 31.89 -9.28
CA MET A 169 -15.37 33.10 -8.49
C MET A 169 -15.88 34.32 -9.24
N TYR A 170 -16.65 35.16 -8.54
CA TYR A 170 -17.13 36.42 -9.05
C TYR A 170 -16.51 37.60 -8.31
N ASP A 171 -15.84 38.47 -9.03
CA ASP A 171 -15.22 39.71 -8.58
C ASP A 171 -14.32 39.54 -7.35
N ASN A 172 -13.66 38.39 -7.20
CA ASN A 172 -12.88 38.02 -6.01
C ASN A 172 -13.64 38.16 -4.68
N ARG A 173 -14.96 38.15 -4.70
CA ARG A 173 -15.85 38.33 -3.54
C ARG A 173 -16.70 37.10 -3.26
N TYR A 174 -17.22 36.48 -4.30
CA TYR A 174 -18.15 35.36 -4.14
C TYR A 174 -17.54 34.14 -4.81
N ALA A 175 -17.37 33.07 -4.05
CA ALA A 175 -16.88 31.79 -4.57
C ALA A 175 -17.94 30.70 -4.41
N LEU A 176 -18.13 29.90 -5.44
CA LEU A 176 -18.99 28.72 -5.45
C LEU A 176 -18.17 27.54 -5.95
N ASN A 177 -18.18 26.43 -5.21
CA ASN A 177 -17.59 25.18 -5.65
C ASN A 177 -18.65 24.09 -5.67
N GLY A 178 -18.63 23.28 -6.71
CA GLY A 178 -19.49 22.12 -6.87
C GLY A 178 -18.66 20.87 -7.21
N VAL A 179 -19.02 19.75 -6.63
CA VAL A 179 -18.45 18.45 -6.88
C VAL A 179 -19.56 17.43 -7.07
N LEU A 180 -19.50 16.67 -8.14
CA LEU A 180 -20.31 15.48 -8.35
C LEU A 180 -19.37 14.31 -8.57
N ASN A 181 -19.25 13.42 -7.60
CA ASN A 181 -18.42 12.23 -7.70
C ASN A 181 -19.31 10.98 -7.80
N TYR A 182 -19.27 10.32 -8.94
CA TYR A 182 -19.89 9.01 -9.16
C TYR A 182 -18.81 7.95 -9.09
N SER A 183 -18.75 7.24 -7.97
CA SER A 183 -17.64 6.37 -7.64
C SER A 183 -18.12 4.98 -7.23
N GLY A 184 -17.36 3.97 -7.62
CA GLY A 184 -17.65 2.57 -7.37
C GLY A 184 -16.44 1.77 -6.90
N THR A 185 -16.72 0.73 -6.12
CA THR A 185 -15.75 -0.21 -5.57
C THR A 185 -16.15 -1.65 -5.90
N ALA A 186 -15.15 -2.48 -6.24
CA ALA A 186 -15.36 -3.91 -6.48
C ALA A 186 -15.64 -4.71 -5.19
N TYR A 187 -15.56 -4.09 -4.02
CA TYR A 187 -15.93 -4.74 -2.76
C TYR A 187 -17.43 -4.96 -2.60
N LEU A 188 -18.25 -4.26 -3.39
CA LEU A 188 -19.71 -4.36 -3.36
C LEU A 188 -20.25 -5.21 -4.52
N PRO A 189 -21.44 -5.82 -4.39
CA PRO A 189 -22.10 -6.57 -5.45
C PRO A 189 -22.42 -5.67 -6.65
N GLU A 190 -22.60 -6.25 -7.82
CA GLU A 190 -22.70 -5.51 -9.09
C GLU A 190 -23.77 -4.42 -9.09
N GLY A 191 -24.93 -4.65 -8.49
CA GLY A 191 -26.02 -3.66 -8.42
C GLY A 191 -25.76 -2.48 -7.49
N ASP A 192 -24.82 -2.60 -6.53
CA ASP A 192 -24.59 -1.63 -5.47
C ASP A 192 -23.21 -0.96 -5.51
N ARG A 193 -22.40 -1.28 -6.51
CA ARG A 193 -21.01 -0.82 -6.61
C ARG A 193 -20.86 0.69 -6.69
N PHE A 194 -21.77 1.34 -7.41
CA PHE A 194 -21.64 2.76 -7.74
C PHE A 194 -22.64 3.61 -6.97
N ARG A 195 -22.16 4.72 -6.41
CA ARG A 195 -22.97 5.73 -5.72
C ARG A 195 -22.51 7.13 -6.10
N LEU A 196 -23.45 8.07 -6.01
CA LEU A 196 -23.21 9.48 -6.24
C LEU A 196 -22.91 10.18 -4.90
N TYR A 197 -21.83 10.93 -4.87
CA TYR A 197 -21.38 11.71 -3.71
C TYR A 197 -21.29 13.18 -4.11
N PRO A 198 -22.40 13.93 -4.00
CA PRO A 198 -22.41 15.36 -4.28
C PRO A 198 -21.83 16.18 -3.13
N ALA A 199 -21.15 17.26 -3.46
CA ALA A 199 -20.75 18.28 -2.50
C ALA A 199 -20.84 19.67 -3.11
N VAL A 200 -21.19 20.65 -2.30
CA VAL A 200 -21.27 22.06 -2.66
C VAL A 200 -20.69 22.91 -1.55
N SER A 201 -20.00 23.99 -1.91
CA SER A 201 -19.56 25.00 -0.95
C SER A 201 -19.68 26.39 -1.55
N ALA A 202 -20.01 27.35 -0.71
CA ALA A 202 -20.04 28.76 -1.05
C ALA A 202 -19.19 29.56 -0.08
N ALA A 203 -18.55 30.61 -0.56
CA ALA A 203 -17.78 31.53 0.26
C ALA A 203 -18.05 32.97 -0.15
N TRP A 204 -18.15 33.84 0.87
CA TRP A 204 -18.21 35.28 0.70
C TRP A 204 -16.98 35.92 1.32
N ILE A 205 -16.18 36.59 0.51
CA ILE A 205 -14.98 37.30 0.94
C ILE A 205 -15.37 38.73 1.27
N ILE A 206 -15.83 38.92 2.48
CA ILE A 206 -16.43 40.18 2.97
C ILE A 206 -15.40 41.31 2.97
N SER A 207 -14.13 40.99 3.25
CA SER A 207 -13.04 41.99 3.21
C SER A 207 -12.84 42.64 1.83
N ASN A 208 -13.30 41.99 0.76
CA ASN A 208 -13.20 42.52 -0.60
C ASN A 208 -14.42 43.41 -0.99
N GLU A 209 -15.39 43.55 -0.09
CA GLU A 209 -16.51 44.41 -0.34
C GLU A 209 -16.15 45.91 -0.27
N LYS A 210 -16.79 46.72 -1.07
CA LYS A 210 -16.50 48.14 -1.19
C LYS A 210 -16.55 48.88 0.14
N PHE A 211 -17.45 48.46 1.07
CA PHE A 211 -17.65 49.08 2.38
C PHE A 211 -16.54 48.73 3.41
N LEU A 212 -15.76 47.69 3.18
CA LEU A 212 -14.62 47.27 4.05
C LEU A 212 -13.25 47.54 3.43
N LYS A 213 -13.19 47.93 2.17
CA LYS A 213 -11.90 48.05 1.41
C LYS A 213 -10.93 49.06 2.05
N ASN A 214 -11.39 50.02 2.85
CA ASN A 214 -10.55 51.03 3.48
C ASN A 214 -10.31 50.79 4.98
N VAL A 215 -10.64 49.60 5.49
CA VAL A 215 -10.42 49.24 6.91
C VAL A 215 -9.06 48.59 7.04
N GLU A 216 -8.03 49.38 7.34
CA GLU A 216 -6.63 48.90 7.43
C GLU A 216 -6.41 47.83 8.50
N ALA A 217 -7.22 47.79 9.55
CA ALA A 217 -7.11 46.79 10.61
C ALA A 217 -7.63 45.39 10.21
N LEU A 218 -8.27 45.24 9.03
CA LEU A 218 -8.89 44.00 8.58
C LEU A 218 -8.20 43.46 7.34
N ASN A 219 -7.30 42.47 7.51
CA ASN A 219 -6.59 41.86 6.39
C ASN A 219 -7.51 40.94 5.58
N GLN A 220 -8.27 40.06 6.25
CA GLN A 220 -9.17 39.13 5.59
C GLN A 220 -10.35 38.76 6.47
N LEU A 221 -11.56 38.88 5.93
CA LEU A 221 -12.80 38.37 6.51
C LEU A 221 -13.52 37.55 5.44
N ARG A 222 -13.72 36.27 5.72
CA ARG A 222 -14.42 35.35 4.83
C ARG A 222 -15.43 34.52 5.60
N LEU A 223 -16.64 34.46 5.10
CA LEU A 223 -17.67 33.53 5.52
C LEU A 223 -17.74 32.39 4.50
N TYR A 224 -17.81 31.15 4.94
CA TYR A 224 -18.01 30.01 4.05
C TYR A 224 -18.93 28.97 4.67
N ALA A 225 -19.64 28.25 3.82
CA ALA A 225 -20.47 27.12 4.18
C ALA A 225 -20.26 25.99 3.16
N SER A 226 -20.34 24.76 3.61
CA SER A 226 -20.24 23.58 2.75
C SER A 226 -21.16 22.48 3.22
N TYR A 227 -21.66 21.72 2.26
CA TYR A 227 -22.42 20.49 2.49
C TYR A 227 -21.98 19.44 1.49
N GLY A 228 -21.88 18.18 1.92
CA GLY A 228 -21.50 17.10 1.03
C GLY A 228 -21.82 15.73 1.62
N VAL A 229 -21.92 14.77 0.73
CA VAL A 229 -22.09 13.36 1.04
C VAL A 229 -20.80 12.65 0.69
N SER A 230 -20.30 11.80 1.58
CA SER A 230 -19.12 10.98 1.37
C SER A 230 -19.39 9.51 1.67
N GLY A 231 -18.63 8.62 1.04
CA GLY A 231 -18.66 7.18 1.28
C GLY A 231 -17.30 6.69 1.74
N TRP A 232 -17.30 5.63 2.51
CA TRP A 232 -16.11 4.97 3.02
C TRP A 232 -16.20 3.45 2.85
N ASP A 233 -15.17 2.83 2.23
CA ASP A 233 -15.05 1.38 2.04
C ASP A 233 -13.74 0.81 2.61
N GLY A 234 -13.04 1.57 3.45
CA GLY A 234 -11.66 1.33 3.86
C GLY A 234 -11.38 0.08 4.69
N ASN A 235 -12.38 -0.55 5.30
CA ASN A 235 -12.21 -1.76 6.09
C ASN A 235 -13.04 -2.94 5.54
N MET A 236 -13.53 -2.85 4.32
CA MET A 236 -14.27 -3.95 3.70
C MET A 236 -13.32 -5.05 3.27
N GLN A 237 -13.68 -6.29 3.57
CA GLN A 237 -12.99 -7.45 3.05
C GLN A 237 -13.42 -7.70 1.61
N HIS A 238 -12.52 -8.29 0.81
CA HIS A 238 -12.82 -8.63 -0.57
C HIS A 238 -14.00 -9.62 -0.62
N GLU A 239 -15.01 -9.27 -1.43
CA GLU A 239 -16.20 -10.10 -1.67
C GLU A 239 -16.95 -10.56 -0.41
N LEU A 240 -17.00 -9.71 0.63
CA LEU A 240 -17.73 -10.01 1.87
C LEU A 240 -19.20 -10.39 1.67
N TYR A 241 -19.80 -9.97 0.54
CA TYR A 241 -21.18 -10.29 0.17
C TYR A 241 -21.37 -11.71 -0.39
N ARG A 242 -20.28 -12.42 -0.71
CA ARG A 242 -20.35 -13.82 -1.12
C ARG A 242 -20.45 -14.72 0.10
N GLN A 243 -21.48 -15.54 0.14
CA GLN A 243 -21.59 -16.57 1.19
C GLN A 243 -20.48 -17.60 0.98
N SER A 244 -19.66 -17.80 1.99
CA SER A 244 -18.71 -18.90 2.03
C SER A 244 -19.46 -20.14 2.52
N TYR A 245 -19.67 -21.08 1.65
CA TYR A 245 -20.10 -22.42 2.04
C TYR A 245 -18.83 -23.21 2.35
N GLY A 246 -18.60 -23.48 3.66
CA GLY A 246 -17.53 -24.35 4.14
C GLY A 246 -17.91 -25.82 3.99
#